data_faebd5cc4e5d244c677ef85012116320
#
_entry.id   faebd5cc4e5d244c677ef85012116320
#
_cell.length_a   1.000
_cell.length_b   1.000
_cell.length_c   1.000
_cell.angle_alpha   90.00
_cell.angle_beta   90.00
_cell.angle_gamma   90.00
#
_symmetry.space_group_name_H-M   'P 1'
#
loop_
_entity.id
_entity.type
_entity.pdbx_description
1 polymer ?
#
loop_
_entity_poly.entity_id
_entity_poly.type
_entity_poly.pdbx_seq_one_letter_code
_entity_poly.pdbx_strand_id
1 'polypeptide(L)'
;MTYTVSEITDLRIYPIKSCRGIRLKSAKLTRQGLEMDRRWMFIDSQNKFITIRTKPQMTLINTAIDHDSDSLVISIGHDKDKEVKVPIHPSQEWLDANTKDVSVNIWDHITDAYAYTEPKMLALFKEFFEEDVRLVLKGPEPRICGGNGDPKHLGRAESVNFPDVLPIQIASETSLDELNSRLREKGESEITIERFRPNVIVKGGEPWSEDSWKTVRINGDSSYWTTLTGGNARAIDVDVVARCARCTVPNVDPDTAEKHAHQPWDLLVSYRRVDEGIKFKPCFGMLCCPRNEGNIEVGMRFEVMEITDKHRYLKGF
;
A
#
# COMPACT_ATOMS: atom_id res chain seq x y z
N MET A 1 -5.19 24.80 20.30
CA MET A 1 -4.30 23.74 19.77
C MET A 1 -4.11 24.06 18.30
N THR A 2 -2.89 24.28 17.85
CA THR A 2 -2.60 24.49 16.42
C THR A 2 -2.71 23.14 15.72
N TYR A 3 -3.77 22.97 14.94
CA TYR A 3 -3.92 21.80 14.08
C TYR A 3 -2.84 21.86 12.99
N THR A 4 -2.10 20.76 12.82
CA THR A 4 -1.14 20.67 11.73
C THR A 4 -1.92 20.59 10.43
N VAL A 5 -1.76 21.63 9.59
CA VAL A 5 -2.29 21.66 8.24
C VAL A 5 -1.15 21.30 7.30
N SER A 6 -1.38 20.35 6.44
CA SER A 6 -0.45 19.87 5.44
C SER A 6 -1.17 19.71 4.11
N GLU A 7 -0.48 19.19 3.12
CA GLU A 7 -1.04 18.85 1.80
C GLU A 7 -0.59 17.44 1.37
N ILE A 8 -1.39 16.82 0.53
CA ILE A 8 -1.01 15.57 -0.14
C ILE A 8 -0.01 15.93 -1.24
N THR A 9 1.20 15.38 -1.15
CA THR A 9 2.27 15.63 -2.13
C THR A 9 2.42 14.50 -3.14
N ASP A 10 2.00 13.28 -2.79
CA ASP A 10 2.04 12.14 -3.70
C ASP A 10 0.96 11.10 -3.35
N LEU A 11 0.45 10.42 -4.36
CA LEU A 11 -0.47 9.29 -4.25
C LEU A 11 0.10 8.09 -4.98
N ARG A 12 0.05 6.92 -4.32
CA ARG A 12 0.58 5.68 -4.90
C ARG A 12 -0.34 4.50 -4.65
N ILE A 13 -0.53 3.73 -5.69
CA ILE A 13 -1.14 2.39 -5.60
C ILE A 13 -0.10 1.33 -5.96
N TYR A 14 -0.29 0.15 -5.44
CA TYR A 14 0.51 -1.04 -5.73
C TYR A 14 -0.44 -2.13 -6.16
N PRO A 15 -0.89 -2.14 -7.43
CA PRO A 15 -1.95 -3.05 -7.88
C PRO A 15 -1.67 -4.50 -7.52
N ILE A 16 -0.42 -4.93 -7.70
CA ILE A 16 0.04 -6.27 -7.32
C ILE A 16 0.87 -6.18 -6.04
N LYS A 17 0.50 -6.99 -5.03
CA LYS A 17 1.27 -7.11 -3.78
C LYS A 17 2.74 -7.36 -4.08
N SER A 18 3.63 -6.58 -3.46
CA SER A 18 5.09 -6.68 -3.59
C SER A 18 5.69 -6.21 -4.93
N CYS A 19 4.91 -5.97 -5.97
CA CYS A 19 5.40 -5.42 -7.22
C CYS A 19 5.54 -3.90 -7.19
N ARG A 20 6.07 -3.31 -8.25
CA ARG A 20 6.27 -1.87 -8.39
C ARG A 20 4.94 -1.13 -8.32
N GLY A 21 4.95 0.07 -7.72
CA GLY A 21 3.78 0.92 -7.59
C GLY A 21 3.58 1.84 -8.79
N ILE A 22 2.38 2.42 -8.86
CA ILE A 22 1.99 3.46 -9.81
C ILE A 22 1.80 4.76 -9.03
N ARG A 23 2.42 5.83 -9.49
CA ARG A 23 2.19 7.18 -9.00
C ARG A 23 0.97 7.77 -9.67
N LEU A 24 0.07 8.37 -8.90
CA LEU A 24 -1.18 8.94 -9.39
C LEU A 24 -1.29 10.43 -9.04
N LYS A 25 -1.98 11.19 -9.86
CA LYS A 25 -2.37 12.58 -9.56
C LYS A 25 -3.66 12.62 -8.73
N SER A 26 -4.56 11.67 -8.99
CA SER A 26 -5.83 11.51 -8.28
C SER A 26 -6.17 10.05 -8.13
N ALA A 27 -6.93 9.69 -7.11
CA ALA A 27 -7.39 8.33 -6.85
C ALA A 27 -8.73 8.35 -6.12
N LYS A 28 -9.54 7.32 -6.35
CA LYS A 28 -10.71 7.08 -5.51
C LYS A 28 -10.28 6.37 -4.24
N LEU A 29 -10.51 7.01 -3.10
CA LEU A 29 -10.34 6.41 -1.78
C LEU A 29 -11.65 5.74 -1.39
N THR A 30 -11.58 4.43 -1.20
CA THR A 30 -12.68 3.59 -0.70
C THR A 30 -12.38 3.16 0.73
N ARG A 31 -13.36 2.54 1.40
CA ARG A 31 -13.14 1.97 2.73
C ARG A 31 -12.11 0.82 2.74
N GLN A 32 -11.89 0.17 1.59
CA GLN A 32 -10.89 -0.89 1.41
C GLN A 32 -9.49 -0.37 1.05
N GLY A 33 -9.32 0.93 0.89
CA GLY A 33 -8.08 1.58 0.44
C GLY A 33 -8.24 2.33 -0.88
N LEU A 34 -7.14 2.71 -1.50
CA LEU A 34 -7.18 3.28 -2.84
C LEU A 34 -7.65 2.23 -3.85
N GLU A 35 -8.50 2.64 -4.78
CA GLU A 35 -8.99 1.76 -5.83
C GLU A 35 -7.84 1.06 -6.55
N MET A 36 -7.98 -0.23 -6.81
CA MET A 36 -6.97 -1.15 -7.38
C MET A 36 -5.74 -1.45 -6.48
N ASP A 37 -5.63 -0.84 -5.32
CA ASP A 37 -4.47 -1.09 -4.46
C ASP A 37 -4.47 -2.52 -3.93
N ARG A 38 -3.36 -3.26 -4.14
CA ARG A 38 -3.13 -4.67 -3.72
C ARG A 38 -4.31 -5.60 -4.05
N ARG A 39 -4.94 -5.40 -5.19
CA ARG A 39 -6.05 -6.23 -5.67
C ARG A 39 -5.57 -7.55 -6.27
N TRP A 40 -4.30 -7.61 -6.65
CA TRP A 40 -3.63 -8.80 -7.15
C TRP A 40 -2.44 -9.18 -6.28
N MET A 41 -2.07 -10.46 -6.34
CA MET A 41 -0.83 -10.95 -5.75
C MET A 41 -0.34 -12.21 -6.47
N PHE A 42 0.91 -12.57 -6.25
CA PHE A 42 1.46 -13.83 -6.72
C PHE A 42 1.41 -14.90 -5.61
N ILE A 43 1.11 -16.14 -6.02
CA ILE A 43 1.13 -17.33 -5.17
C ILE A 43 2.03 -18.40 -5.78
N ASP A 44 2.60 -19.23 -4.93
CA ASP A 44 3.35 -20.42 -5.31
C ASP A 44 2.43 -21.61 -5.67
N SER A 45 3.01 -22.75 -5.98
CA SER A 45 2.30 -23.99 -6.28
C SER A 45 1.45 -24.54 -5.12
N GLN A 46 1.73 -24.10 -3.88
CA GLN A 46 1.00 -24.46 -2.67
C GLN A 46 -0.05 -23.42 -2.25
N ASN A 47 -0.39 -22.47 -3.11
CA ASN A 47 -1.29 -21.33 -2.85
C ASN A 47 -0.81 -20.40 -1.72
N LYS A 48 0.48 -20.39 -1.39
CA LYS A 48 1.07 -19.43 -0.46
C LYS A 48 1.49 -18.18 -1.21
N PHE A 49 1.22 -17.02 -0.63
CA PHE A 49 1.64 -15.75 -1.21
C PHE A 49 3.16 -15.58 -1.16
N ILE A 50 3.70 -15.04 -2.25
CA ILE A 50 5.12 -14.66 -2.33
C ILE A 50 5.29 -13.15 -2.17
N THR A 51 6.44 -12.75 -1.66
CA THR A 51 6.68 -11.33 -1.32
C THR A 51 8.11 -10.90 -1.60
N ILE A 52 8.33 -9.58 -1.64
CA ILE A 52 9.67 -8.96 -1.68
C ILE A 52 10.62 -9.55 -0.63
N ARG A 53 10.12 -10.04 0.52
CA ARG A 53 10.97 -10.60 1.58
C ARG A 53 11.76 -11.81 1.12
N THR A 54 11.13 -12.63 0.27
CA THR A 54 11.70 -13.87 -0.26
C THR A 54 12.15 -13.75 -1.71
N LYS A 55 11.52 -12.86 -2.47
CA LYS A 55 11.74 -12.62 -3.90
C LYS A 55 11.91 -11.12 -4.18
N PRO A 56 13.08 -10.53 -3.86
CA PRO A 56 13.31 -9.10 -4.07
C PRO A 56 13.06 -8.64 -5.51
N GLN A 57 13.32 -9.49 -6.50
CA GLN A 57 13.08 -9.21 -7.93
C GLN A 57 11.62 -8.84 -8.24
N MET A 58 10.65 -9.08 -7.36
CA MET A 58 9.27 -8.63 -7.56
C MET A 58 9.16 -7.10 -7.76
N THR A 59 10.12 -6.33 -7.27
CA THR A 59 10.16 -4.88 -7.50
C THR A 59 10.39 -4.51 -8.96
N LEU A 60 10.94 -5.42 -9.74
CA LEU A 60 11.20 -5.24 -11.19
C LEU A 60 9.98 -5.56 -12.06
N ILE A 61 8.90 -6.06 -11.47
CA ILE A 61 7.61 -6.19 -12.15
C ILE A 61 6.92 -4.83 -12.14
N ASN A 62 6.84 -4.21 -13.31
CA ASN A 62 6.17 -2.93 -13.50
C ASN A 62 4.67 -3.13 -13.69
N THR A 63 3.90 -2.13 -13.26
CA THR A 63 2.46 -2.08 -13.46
C THR A 63 2.06 -0.75 -14.06
N ALA A 64 1.10 -0.76 -14.98
CA ALA A 64 0.50 0.44 -15.55
C ALA A 64 -1.00 0.22 -15.78
N ILE A 65 -1.77 1.31 -15.82
CA ILE A 65 -3.20 1.27 -16.13
C ILE A 65 -3.38 1.69 -17.57
N ASP A 66 -4.01 0.83 -18.35
CA ASP A 66 -4.49 1.15 -19.70
C ASP A 66 -6.00 1.47 -19.59
N HIS A 67 -6.31 2.77 -19.57
CA HIS A 67 -7.68 3.24 -19.41
C HIS A 67 -8.54 2.95 -20.65
N ASP A 68 -7.94 2.88 -21.84
CA ASP A 68 -8.66 2.67 -23.09
C ASP A 68 -9.18 1.22 -23.17
N SER A 69 -8.42 0.27 -22.65
CA SER A 69 -8.79 -1.15 -22.64
C SER A 69 -9.27 -1.66 -21.28
N ASP A 70 -9.43 -0.79 -20.27
CA ASP A 70 -9.75 -1.14 -18.87
C ASP A 70 -8.87 -2.28 -18.34
N SER A 71 -7.56 -2.16 -18.56
CA SER A 71 -6.63 -3.26 -18.27
C SER A 71 -5.48 -2.82 -17.37
N LEU A 72 -5.10 -3.71 -16.45
CA LEU A 72 -3.81 -3.65 -15.79
C LEU A 72 -2.75 -4.27 -16.71
N VAL A 73 -1.78 -3.46 -17.09
CA VAL A 73 -0.62 -3.87 -17.86
C VAL A 73 0.48 -4.28 -16.88
N ILE A 74 1.04 -5.45 -17.07
CA ILE A 74 2.09 -6.03 -16.22
C ILE A 74 3.28 -6.35 -17.12
N SER A 75 4.43 -5.77 -16.84
CA SER A 75 5.63 -5.96 -17.65
C SER A 75 6.88 -6.22 -16.80
N ILE A 76 7.85 -6.90 -17.36
CA ILE A 76 9.13 -7.20 -16.73
C ILE A 76 10.24 -6.41 -17.43
N GLY A 77 10.85 -5.48 -16.69
CA GLY A 77 11.85 -4.58 -17.27
C GLY A 77 11.25 -3.63 -18.32
N HIS A 78 11.96 -3.41 -19.43
CA HIS A 78 11.55 -2.52 -20.52
C HIS A 78 11.17 -3.28 -21.81
N ASP A 79 11.14 -4.61 -21.75
CA ASP A 79 10.87 -5.47 -22.91
C ASP A 79 9.37 -5.61 -23.15
N LYS A 80 8.89 -5.15 -24.30
CA LYS A 80 7.47 -5.24 -24.69
C LYS A 80 7.00 -6.69 -24.93
N ASP A 81 7.91 -7.60 -25.25
CA ASP A 81 7.56 -9.02 -25.41
C ASP A 81 7.30 -9.70 -24.05
N LYS A 82 7.76 -9.08 -22.97
CA LYS A 82 7.54 -9.49 -21.59
C LYS A 82 6.40 -8.73 -20.93
N GLU A 83 5.30 -8.54 -21.66
CA GLU A 83 4.09 -7.85 -21.21
C GLU A 83 2.87 -8.76 -21.30
N VAL A 84 2.02 -8.69 -20.27
CA VAL A 84 0.68 -9.28 -20.24
C VAL A 84 -0.32 -8.28 -19.72
N LYS A 85 -1.59 -8.44 -20.11
CA LYS A 85 -2.70 -7.58 -19.67
C LYS A 85 -3.78 -8.40 -19.01
N VAL A 86 -4.36 -7.87 -17.95
CA VAL A 86 -5.54 -8.43 -17.29
C VAL A 86 -6.61 -7.35 -17.13
N PRO A 87 -7.90 -7.66 -17.32
CA PRO A 87 -8.95 -6.66 -17.13
C PRO A 87 -9.00 -6.20 -15.67
N ILE A 88 -9.23 -4.89 -15.47
CA ILE A 88 -9.39 -4.29 -14.14
C ILE A 88 -10.75 -4.65 -13.58
N HIS A 89 -11.79 -4.63 -14.42
CA HIS A 89 -13.17 -4.96 -14.05
C HIS A 89 -13.68 -6.16 -14.87
N PRO A 90 -13.16 -7.39 -14.63
CA PRO A 90 -13.60 -8.58 -15.38
C PRO A 90 -15.07 -8.90 -15.07
N SER A 91 -15.83 -9.30 -16.10
CA SER A 91 -17.17 -9.89 -15.88
C SER A 91 -17.04 -11.29 -15.28
N GLN A 92 -18.12 -11.81 -14.68
CA GLN A 92 -18.12 -13.17 -14.15
C GLN A 92 -17.87 -14.22 -15.27
N GLU A 93 -18.44 -14.04 -16.44
CA GLU A 93 -18.19 -14.93 -17.59
C GLU A 93 -16.71 -14.94 -18.00
N TRP A 94 -16.06 -13.77 -17.94
CA TRP A 94 -14.64 -13.69 -18.23
C TRP A 94 -13.80 -14.42 -17.16
N LEU A 95 -14.15 -14.25 -15.88
CA LEU A 95 -13.48 -14.95 -14.77
C LEU A 95 -13.64 -16.48 -14.92
N ASP A 96 -14.83 -16.96 -15.17
CA ASP A 96 -15.13 -18.39 -15.34
C ASP A 96 -14.32 -19.02 -16.49
N ALA A 97 -14.10 -18.26 -17.58
CA ALA A 97 -13.35 -18.72 -18.74
C ALA A 97 -11.82 -18.65 -18.58
N ASN A 98 -11.29 -17.72 -17.78
CA ASN A 98 -9.85 -17.38 -17.76
C ASN A 98 -9.18 -17.63 -16.41
N THR A 99 -9.93 -18.03 -15.38
CA THR A 99 -9.40 -18.24 -14.04
C THR A 99 -9.89 -19.55 -13.43
N LYS A 100 -9.31 -19.88 -12.27
CA LYS A 100 -9.79 -20.95 -11.38
C LYS A 100 -9.93 -20.40 -9.98
N ASP A 101 -11.00 -20.78 -9.29
CA ASP A 101 -11.18 -20.48 -7.88
C ASP A 101 -10.09 -21.16 -7.05
N VAL A 102 -9.49 -20.40 -6.16
CA VAL A 102 -8.47 -20.88 -5.22
C VAL A 102 -8.66 -20.24 -3.85
N SER A 103 -8.34 -21.01 -2.82
CA SER A 103 -8.18 -20.46 -1.47
C SER A 103 -6.71 -20.13 -1.25
N VAL A 104 -6.44 -18.90 -0.80
CA VAL A 104 -5.08 -18.42 -0.53
C VAL A 104 -4.93 -18.08 0.94
N ASN A 105 -3.76 -18.36 1.49
CA ASN A 105 -3.43 -18.03 2.88
C ASN A 105 -2.51 -16.80 2.91
N ILE A 106 -2.95 -15.74 3.63
CA ILE A 106 -2.16 -14.53 3.88
C ILE A 106 -2.07 -14.35 5.39
N TRP A 107 -0.91 -14.57 5.97
CA TRP A 107 -0.68 -14.44 7.41
C TRP A 107 -1.69 -15.21 8.27
N ASP A 108 -1.94 -16.49 7.92
CA ASP A 108 -2.91 -17.37 8.56
C ASP A 108 -4.39 -16.99 8.34
N HIS A 109 -4.67 -16.02 7.48
CA HIS A 109 -6.01 -15.69 7.00
C HIS A 109 -6.26 -16.35 5.65
N ILE A 110 -7.25 -17.24 5.59
CA ILE A 110 -7.70 -17.84 4.35
C ILE A 110 -8.72 -16.91 3.69
N THR A 111 -8.52 -16.62 2.41
CA THR A 111 -9.47 -15.83 1.60
C THR A 111 -9.54 -16.41 0.19
N ASP A 112 -10.63 -16.13 -0.50
CA ASP A 112 -10.87 -16.52 -1.87
C ASP A 112 -10.09 -15.66 -2.87
N ALA A 113 -9.76 -16.27 -4.01
CA ALA A 113 -9.11 -15.59 -5.12
C ALA A 113 -9.37 -16.31 -6.43
N TYR A 114 -9.19 -15.61 -7.54
CA TYR A 114 -9.25 -16.13 -8.90
C TYR A 114 -7.84 -16.26 -9.46
N ALA A 115 -7.36 -17.48 -9.68
CA ALA A 115 -6.05 -17.76 -10.25
C ALA A 115 -6.10 -17.76 -11.77
N TYR A 116 -5.34 -16.88 -12.41
CA TYR A 116 -5.25 -16.80 -13.87
C TYR A 116 -4.65 -18.07 -14.47
N THR A 117 -5.19 -18.50 -15.61
CA THR A 117 -4.82 -19.77 -16.28
C THR A 117 -4.21 -19.58 -17.66
N GLU A 118 -4.04 -18.33 -18.13
CA GLU A 118 -3.54 -18.03 -19.46
C GLU A 118 -2.09 -18.55 -19.62
N PRO A 119 -1.82 -19.43 -20.62
CA PRO A 119 -0.51 -20.11 -20.74
C PRO A 119 0.67 -19.16 -20.95
N LYS A 120 0.50 -18.06 -21.70
CA LYS A 120 1.55 -17.06 -21.95
C LYS A 120 1.95 -16.37 -20.63
N MET A 121 0.97 -16.00 -19.80
CA MET A 121 1.21 -15.38 -18.50
C MET A 121 1.94 -16.34 -17.54
N LEU A 122 1.49 -17.59 -17.49
CA LEU A 122 2.11 -18.61 -16.64
C LEU A 122 3.56 -18.86 -17.06
N ALA A 123 3.84 -18.96 -18.36
CA ALA A 123 5.18 -19.13 -18.89
C ALA A 123 6.10 -17.95 -18.57
N LEU A 124 5.61 -16.71 -18.77
CA LEU A 124 6.34 -15.49 -18.46
C LEU A 124 6.77 -15.42 -16.99
N PHE A 125 5.84 -15.67 -16.07
CA PHE A 125 6.15 -15.59 -14.65
C PHE A 125 6.96 -16.79 -14.16
N LYS A 126 6.77 -17.99 -14.73
CA LYS A 126 7.64 -19.14 -14.45
C LYS A 126 9.09 -18.86 -14.83
N GLU A 127 9.33 -18.27 -16.00
CA GLU A 127 10.68 -17.84 -16.44
C GLU A 127 11.28 -16.81 -15.47
N PHE A 128 10.49 -15.79 -15.09
CA PHE A 128 10.97 -14.71 -14.23
C PHE A 128 11.29 -15.14 -12.80
N PHE A 129 10.45 -15.98 -12.21
CA PHE A 129 10.60 -16.45 -10.82
C PHE A 129 11.44 -17.71 -10.70
N GLU A 130 11.72 -18.40 -11.81
CA GLU A 130 12.38 -19.72 -11.88
C GLU A 130 11.61 -20.81 -11.11
N GLU A 131 10.30 -20.59 -10.92
CA GLU A 131 9.39 -21.51 -10.23
C GLU A 131 7.94 -21.34 -10.72
N ASP A 132 7.09 -22.33 -10.44
CA ASP A 132 5.68 -22.26 -10.79
C ASP A 132 4.94 -21.27 -9.89
N VAL A 133 4.61 -20.12 -10.43
CA VAL A 133 3.81 -19.08 -9.76
C VAL A 133 2.58 -18.74 -10.56
N ARG A 134 1.56 -18.24 -9.87
CA ARG A 134 0.33 -17.76 -10.48
C ARG A 134 -0.02 -16.39 -9.97
N LEU A 135 -0.45 -15.52 -10.87
CA LEU A 135 -1.13 -14.29 -10.49
C LEU A 135 -2.55 -14.63 -10.04
N VAL A 136 -3.01 -14.01 -8.97
CA VAL A 136 -4.39 -14.13 -8.50
C VAL A 136 -5.03 -12.76 -8.30
N LEU A 137 -6.32 -12.67 -8.61
CA LEU A 137 -7.18 -11.54 -8.31
C LEU A 137 -7.94 -11.84 -7.02
N LYS A 138 -8.16 -10.85 -6.14
CA LYS A 138 -8.99 -10.98 -4.94
C LYS A 138 -10.43 -11.35 -5.33
N GLY A 139 -10.94 -12.40 -4.72
CA GLY A 139 -12.33 -12.82 -4.85
C GLY A 139 -13.30 -11.94 -4.06
N PRO A 140 -14.61 -12.22 -4.13
CA PRO A 140 -15.67 -11.37 -3.57
C PRO A 140 -15.75 -11.38 -2.05
N GLU A 141 -15.32 -12.45 -1.38
CA GLU A 141 -15.45 -12.58 0.08
C GLU A 141 -14.59 -11.54 0.81
N PRO A 142 -15.17 -10.73 1.71
CA PRO A 142 -14.43 -9.69 2.40
C PRO A 142 -13.38 -10.29 3.35
N ARG A 143 -12.14 -9.83 3.21
CA ARG A 143 -11.08 -10.13 4.16
C ARG A 143 -11.09 -9.07 5.27
N ILE A 144 -11.73 -9.40 6.38
CA ILE A 144 -11.91 -8.46 7.50
C ILE A 144 -10.56 -8.12 8.16
N CYS A 145 -10.37 -6.84 8.48
CA CYS A 145 -9.17 -6.36 9.17
C CYS A 145 -9.07 -6.93 10.59
N GLY A 146 -7.88 -7.39 10.95
CA GLY A 146 -7.56 -7.87 12.29
C GLY A 146 -6.69 -6.88 13.10
N GLY A 147 -6.23 -7.30 14.26
CA GLY A 147 -5.35 -6.49 15.12
C GLY A 147 -5.96 -5.14 15.48
N ASN A 148 -5.28 -4.05 15.16
CA ASN A 148 -5.82 -2.70 15.38
C ASN A 148 -7.06 -2.39 14.54
N GLY A 149 -7.25 -3.05 13.40
CA GLY A 149 -8.42 -2.91 12.53
C GLY A 149 -9.58 -3.84 12.88
N ASP A 150 -9.43 -4.70 13.88
CA ASP A 150 -10.49 -5.59 14.36
C ASP A 150 -11.72 -4.75 14.77
N PRO A 151 -12.95 -5.15 14.39
CA PRO A 151 -14.17 -4.42 14.72
C PRO A 151 -14.33 -4.06 16.20
N LYS A 152 -13.82 -4.89 17.12
CA LYS A 152 -13.85 -4.60 18.56
C LYS A 152 -12.96 -3.43 18.99
N HIS A 153 -11.93 -3.10 18.22
CA HIS A 153 -11.02 -1.99 18.49
C HIS A 153 -11.37 -0.76 17.64
N LEU A 154 -11.73 -0.98 16.38
CA LEU A 154 -12.07 0.10 15.43
C LEU A 154 -13.51 0.60 15.58
N GLY A 155 -14.39 -0.20 16.21
CA GLY A 155 -15.82 0.12 16.36
C GLY A 155 -16.67 -0.13 15.12
N ARG A 156 -16.09 -0.66 14.04
CA ARG A 156 -16.76 -1.05 12.80
C ARG A 156 -15.96 -2.10 12.04
N ALA A 157 -16.65 -2.88 11.21
CA ALA A 157 -15.99 -3.84 10.32
C ALA A 157 -15.42 -3.12 9.09
N GLU A 158 -14.14 -3.32 8.83
CA GLU A 158 -13.45 -2.92 7.60
C GLU A 158 -12.81 -4.14 6.95
N SER A 159 -12.70 -4.10 5.63
CA SER A 159 -12.07 -5.18 4.87
C SER A 159 -10.99 -4.64 3.94
N VAL A 160 -10.12 -5.52 3.52
CA VAL A 160 -9.00 -5.19 2.64
C VAL A 160 -8.84 -6.24 1.53
N ASN A 161 -8.18 -5.86 0.44
CA ASN A 161 -7.72 -6.80 -0.57
C ASN A 161 -6.51 -7.61 -0.05
N PHE A 162 -5.34 -7.47 -0.65
CA PHE A 162 -4.11 -8.17 -0.27
C PHE A 162 -3.04 -7.31 0.44
N PRO A 163 -3.31 -6.12 1.04
CA PRO A 163 -2.30 -5.49 1.90
C PRO A 163 -2.00 -6.39 3.11
N ASP A 164 -0.87 -6.12 3.79
CA ASP A 164 -0.50 -6.93 4.95
C ASP A 164 -1.43 -6.69 6.14
N VAL A 165 -1.85 -5.46 6.40
CA VAL A 165 -2.59 -5.11 7.63
C VAL A 165 -3.87 -4.31 7.36
N LEU A 166 -3.76 -3.04 7.01
CA LEU A 166 -4.89 -2.09 6.92
C LEU A 166 -5.00 -1.48 5.52
N PRO A 167 -6.15 -0.83 5.21
CA PRO A 167 -6.47 -0.34 3.88
C PRO A 167 -5.43 0.58 3.27
N ILE A 168 -4.93 1.56 4.04
CA ILE A 168 -3.95 2.54 3.55
C ILE A 168 -2.81 2.77 4.54
N GLN A 169 -1.66 3.16 4.01
CA GLN A 169 -0.55 3.69 4.77
C GLN A 169 -0.32 5.15 4.38
N ILE A 170 -0.24 6.03 5.39
CA ILE A 170 0.14 7.43 5.25
C ILE A 170 1.59 7.60 5.70
N ALA A 171 2.38 8.38 4.98
CA ALA A 171 3.74 8.71 5.34
C ALA A 171 4.02 10.22 5.12
N SER A 172 5.01 10.76 5.83
CA SER A 172 5.41 12.15 5.77
C SER A 172 6.75 12.32 5.07
N GLU A 173 6.86 13.33 4.19
CA GLU A 173 8.12 13.69 3.56
C GLU A 173 9.14 14.16 4.58
N THR A 174 8.73 14.96 5.57
CA THR A 174 9.64 15.45 6.61
C THR A 174 10.25 14.33 7.44
N SER A 175 9.52 13.24 7.65
CA SER A 175 10.04 12.05 8.35
C SER A 175 11.03 11.26 7.47
N LEU A 176 10.82 11.24 6.16
CA LEU A 176 11.78 10.66 5.22
C LEU A 176 13.05 11.51 5.15
N ASP A 177 12.93 12.84 5.10
CA ASP A 177 14.05 13.77 5.04
C ASP A 177 14.94 13.66 6.29
N GLU A 178 14.31 13.51 7.46
CA GLU A 178 15.03 13.27 8.72
C GLU A 178 15.80 11.94 8.68
N LEU A 179 15.15 10.87 8.22
CA LEU A 179 15.81 9.57 8.05
C LEU A 179 16.98 9.66 7.06
N ASN A 180 16.80 10.34 5.93
CA ASN A 180 17.81 10.53 4.91
C ASN A 180 18.99 11.39 5.45
N SER A 181 18.72 12.40 6.29
CA SER A 181 19.77 13.14 6.96
C SER A 181 20.67 12.24 7.81
N ARG A 182 20.06 11.33 8.59
CA ARG A 182 20.80 10.36 9.39
C ARG A 182 21.56 9.32 8.57
N LEU A 183 21.02 8.93 7.42
CA LEU A 183 21.72 8.03 6.49
C LEU A 183 22.99 8.73 5.95
N ARG A 184 22.87 9.99 5.50
CA ARG A 184 24.02 10.79 5.05
C ARG A 184 25.09 10.95 6.13
N GLU A 185 24.71 11.22 7.38
CA GLU A 185 25.64 11.32 8.51
C GLU A 185 26.44 10.04 8.74
N LYS A 186 25.88 8.88 8.31
CA LYS A 186 26.56 7.58 8.38
C LYS A 186 27.34 7.23 7.09
N GLY A 187 27.34 8.13 6.09
CA GLY A 187 27.97 7.87 4.80
C GLY A 187 27.17 6.93 3.90
N GLU A 188 25.87 6.72 4.19
CA GLU A 188 24.96 5.89 3.43
C GLU A 188 24.18 6.72 2.39
N SER A 189 23.72 6.07 1.33
CA SER A 189 22.88 6.70 0.31
C SER A 189 21.49 7.02 0.83
N GLU A 190 20.92 8.12 0.34
CA GLU A 190 19.51 8.45 0.54
C GLU A 190 18.60 7.39 -0.09
N ILE A 191 17.42 7.24 0.49
CA ILE A 191 16.40 6.32 0.02
C ILE A 191 15.12 7.07 -0.36
N THR A 192 14.33 6.46 -1.23
CA THR A 192 13.04 7.02 -1.64
C THR A 192 11.90 6.52 -0.76
N ILE A 193 10.82 7.31 -0.69
CA ILE A 193 9.60 6.96 0.05
C ILE A 193 8.98 5.64 -0.46
N GLU A 194 9.21 5.30 -1.71
CA GLU A 194 8.72 4.08 -2.34
C GLU A 194 9.15 2.81 -1.62
N ARG A 195 10.32 2.79 -0.98
CA ARG A 195 10.80 1.64 -0.18
C ARG A 195 9.85 1.29 0.96
N PHE A 196 9.10 2.27 1.47
CA PHE A 196 8.10 2.08 2.54
C PHE A 196 6.71 1.74 2.01
N ARG A 197 6.47 1.95 0.70
CA ARG A 197 5.24 1.59 -0.01
C ARG A 197 3.96 2.25 0.55
N PRO A 198 3.99 3.55 0.91
CA PRO A 198 2.80 4.25 1.36
C PRO A 198 1.82 4.50 0.20
N ASN A 199 0.55 4.73 0.56
CA ASN A 199 -0.51 5.09 -0.39
C ASN A 199 -0.69 6.60 -0.51
N VAL A 200 -0.65 7.31 0.62
CA VAL A 200 -0.78 8.76 0.71
C VAL A 200 0.49 9.31 1.32
N ILE A 201 1.14 10.20 0.60
CA ILE A 201 2.31 10.93 1.07
C ILE A 201 1.89 12.36 1.30
N VAL A 202 2.20 12.89 2.48
CA VAL A 202 1.91 14.26 2.84
C VAL A 202 3.22 15.00 3.06
N LYS A 203 3.20 16.33 2.86
CA LYS A 203 4.35 17.17 3.17
C LYS A 203 4.79 16.97 4.63
N GLY A 204 3.78 16.87 5.53
CA GLY A 204 4.02 16.70 6.96
C GLY A 204 4.19 18.02 7.70
N GLY A 205 4.56 17.90 8.96
CA GLY A 205 4.94 19.00 9.85
C GLY A 205 6.34 18.74 10.41
N GLU A 206 6.47 18.67 11.72
CA GLU A 206 7.70 18.19 12.35
C GLU A 206 7.90 16.70 12.01
N PRO A 207 9.16 16.24 11.82
CA PRO A 207 9.45 14.84 11.60
C PRO A 207 8.84 13.96 12.68
N TRP A 208 8.23 12.87 12.26
CA TRP A 208 7.56 11.87 13.12
C TRP A 208 6.32 12.37 13.85
N SER A 209 5.79 13.56 13.53
CA SER A 209 4.55 14.07 14.12
C SER A 209 3.35 13.15 13.81
N GLU A 210 3.42 12.42 12.72
CA GLU A 210 2.41 11.43 12.33
C GLU A 210 2.22 10.32 13.37
N ASP A 211 3.21 10.03 14.17
CA ASP A 211 3.14 9.02 15.25
C ASP A 211 2.04 9.29 16.28
N SER A 212 1.61 10.54 16.38
CA SER A 212 0.57 10.98 17.32
C SER A 212 -0.78 11.28 16.68
N TRP A 213 -0.92 11.21 15.34
CA TRP A 213 -2.20 11.48 14.70
C TRP A 213 -3.23 10.41 15.05
N LYS A 214 -4.47 10.83 15.36
CA LYS A 214 -5.57 9.92 15.67
C LYS A 214 -6.69 9.95 14.63
N THR A 215 -7.05 11.14 14.18
CA THR A 215 -8.03 11.35 13.11
C THR A 215 -7.51 12.44 12.19
N VAL A 216 -7.56 12.19 10.90
CA VAL A 216 -7.16 13.16 9.89
C VAL A 216 -8.30 13.37 8.90
N ARG A 217 -8.33 14.56 8.30
CA ARG A 217 -9.32 14.96 7.32
C ARG A 217 -8.65 15.40 6.03
N ILE A 218 -9.11 14.87 4.91
CA ILE A 218 -8.71 15.30 3.58
C ILE A 218 -9.84 16.15 3.03
N ASN A 219 -9.56 17.42 2.77
CA ASN A 219 -10.51 18.37 2.21
C ASN A 219 -10.17 18.60 0.75
N GLY A 220 -11.15 18.42 -0.11
CA GLY A 220 -11.06 19.03 -1.44
C GLY A 220 -11.03 20.55 -1.28
N ASP A 221 -10.06 21.19 -1.94
CA ASP A 221 -10.20 22.64 -2.13
C ASP A 221 -11.55 22.89 -2.78
N SER A 222 -12.26 23.94 -2.32
CA SER A 222 -13.39 24.50 -3.02
C SER A 222 -12.84 25.19 -4.29
N SER A 223 -12.27 24.41 -5.20
CA SER A 223 -11.80 24.93 -6.47
C SER A 223 -13.01 25.44 -7.24
N TYR A 224 -12.81 26.48 -8.03
CA TYR A 224 -13.81 27.10 -8.91
C TYR A 224 -14.65 26.08 -9.71
N TRP A 225 -14.10 24.90 -9.99
CA TRP A 225 -14.77 23.80 -10.69
C TRP A 225 -15.79 23.04 -9.84
N THR A 226 -15.54 22.82 -8.54
CA THR A 226 -16.52 22.19 -7.63
C THR A 226 -17.74 23.07 -7.41
N THR A 227 -17.57 24.39 -7.41
CA THR A 227 -18.67 25.35 -7.31
C THR A 227 -19.55 25.36 -8.58
N LEU A 228 -18.96 25.13 -9.75
CA LEU A 228 -19.68 25.09 -11.05
C LEU A 228 -20.44 23.79 -11.28
N THR A 229 -19.98 22.66 -10.72
CA THR A 229 -20.60 21.33 -10.93
C THR A 229 -21.61 20.96 -9.82
N GLY A 230 -21.82 21.85 -8.83
CA GLY A 230 -22.76 21.60 -7.72
C GLY A 230 -22.35 20.45 -6.79
N GLY A 231 -21.13 19.93 -6.94
CA GLY A 231 -20.58 18.88 -6.11
C GLY A 231 -19.94 19.48 -4.86
N ASN A 232 -20.60 19.41 -3.72
CA ASN A 232 -19.93 19.55 -2.43
C ASN A 232 -18.91 18.40 -2.34
N ALA A 233 -17.63 18.69 -2.56
CA ALA A 233 -16.56 17.73 -2.27
C ALA A 233 -16.64 17.40 -0.78
N ARG A 234 -17.23 16.26 -0.46
CA ARG A 234 -17.40 15.82 0.92
C ARG A 234 -16.01 15.52 1.49
N ALA A 235 -15.68 16.15 2.61
CA ALA A 235 -14.46 15.87 3.32
C ALA A 235 -14.35 14.37 3.64
N ILE A 236 -13.16 13.81 3.52
CA ILE A 236 -12.88 12.42 3.82
C ILE A 236 -12.17 12.34 5.16
N ASP A 237 -12.82 11.71 6.12
CA ASP A 237 -12.26 11.45 7.43
C ASP A 237 -11.59 10.07 7.45
N VAL A 238 -10.42 10.02 8.07
CA VAL A 238 -9.59 8.82 8.14
C VAL A 238 -9.14 8.59 9.57
N ASP A 239 -9.40 7.40 10.09
CA ASP A 239 -8.83 6.96 11.37
C ASP A 239 -7.37 6.56 11.18
N VAL A 240 -6.49 7.14 11.95
CA VAL A 240 -5.09 6.72 12.08
C VAL A 240 -5.04 5.71 13.20
N VAL A 241 -4.80 4.45 12.86
CA VAL A 241 -5.13 3.31 13.74
C VAL A 241 -3.90 2.75 14.44
N ALA A 242 -2.77 2.71 13.74
CA ALA A 242 -1.52 2.18 14.30
C ALA A 242 -0.29 2.73 13.59
N ARG A 243 0.85 2.74 14.28
CA ARG A 243 2.15 2.92 13.63
C ARG A 243 2.47 1.75 12.73
N CYS A 244 3.01 2.01 11.56
CA CYS A 244 3.40 0.93 10.65
C CYS A 244 4.75 0.32 11.08
N ALA A 245 4.67 -0.84 11.73
CA ALA A 245 5.85 -1.60 12.10
C ALA A 245 6.56 -2.14 10.86
N ARG A 246 7.82 -1.81 10.70
CA ARG A 246 8.60 -2.16 9.50
C ARG A 246 9.25 -3.53 9.62
N CYS A 247 9.43 -4.16 8.48
CA CYS A 247 10.31 -5.30 8.26
C CYS A 247 11.50 -4.85 7.39
N THR A 248 12.33 -5.79 6.93
CA THR A 248 13.49 -5.49 6.08
C THR A 248 13.16 -5.21 4.61
N VAL A 249 11.89 -5.11 4.22
CA VAL A 249 11.49 -4.74 2.84
C VAL A 249 12.08 -3.40 2.40
N PRO A 250 12.14 -2.34 3.23
CA PRO A 250 12.77 -1.08 2.84
C PRO A 250 14.27 -1.17 2.50
N ASN A 251 14.94 -2.26 2.88
CA ASN A 251 16.33 -2.51 2.49
C ASN A 251 16.47 -2.90 1.01
N VAL A 252 15.38 -3.29 0.36
CA VAL A 252 15.38 -3.64 -1.07
C VAL A 252 15.27 -2.36 -1.88
N ASP A 253 16.18 -2.19 -2.82
CA ASP A 253 16.12 -1.12 -3.80
C ASP A 253 15.02 -1.45 -4.83
N PRO A 254 14.04 -0.57 -5.06
CA PRO A 254 12.96 -0.86 -5.99
C PRO A 254 13.39 -0.87 -7.46
N ASP A 255 14.52 -0.26 -7.81
CA ASP A 255 14.98 -0.14 -9.18
C ASP A 255 15.89 -1.30 -9.59
N THR A 256 16.71 -1.82 -8.66
CA THR A 256 17.69 -2.88 -8.94
C THR A 256 17.31 -4.23 -8.33
N ALA A 257 16.33 -4.25 -7.41
CA ALA A 257 16.00 -5.41 -6.55
C ALA A 257 17.14 -5.83 -5.59
N GLU A 258 18.23 -5.08 -5.55
CA GLU A 258 19.32 -5.36 -4.62
C GLU A 258 18.88 -5.08 -3.18
N LYS A 259 19.22 -5.99 -2.28
CA LYS A 259 18.89 -5.87 -0.87
C LYS A 259 20.13 -5.43 -0.09
N HIS A 260 20.10 -4.20 0.44
CA HIS A 260 21.13 -3.77 1.36
C HIS A 260 21.11 -4.60 2.65
N ALA A 261 22.28 -5.03 3.13
CA ALA A 261 22.38 -5.93 4.29
C ALA A 261 21.84 -5.29 5.59
N HIS A 262 22.01 -3.99 5.75
CA HIS A 262 21.78 -3.23 6.98
C HIS A 262 20.72 -2.12 6.82
N GLN A 263 20.87 -1.25 5.82
CA GLN A 263 20.10 0.00 5.74
C GLN A 263 18.85 -0.10 4.86
N PRO A 264 17.81 0.67 5.23
CA PRO A 264 17.66 1.57 6.38
C PRO A 264 17.24 0.86 7.69
N TRP A 265 17.13 -0.47 7.70
CA TRP A 265 16.59 -1.23 8.83
C TRP A 265 17.35 -0.97 10.12
N ASP A 266 18.67 -1.15 10.14
CA ASP A 266 19.50 -1.02 11.36
C ASP A 266 19.44 0.41 11.91
N LEU A 267 19.45 1.40 11.02
CA LEU A 267 19.30 2.79 11.44
C LEU A 267 17.94 3.03 12.10
N LEU A 268 16.85 2.63 11.45
CA LEU A 268 15.51 2.76 12.03
C LEU A 268 15.39 2.03 13.38
N VAL A 269 15.95 0.82 13.50
CA VAL A 269 15.96 0.05 14.76
C VAL A 269 16.64 0.83 15.89
N SER A 270 17.66 1.61 15.57
CA SER A 270 18.43 2.34 16.59
C SER A 270 17.63 3.43 17.32
N TYR A 271 16.60 4.03 16.66
CA TYR A 271 15.87 5.17 17.27
C TYR A 271 14.35 5.17 17.04
N ARG A 272 13.82 4.29 16.14
CA ARG A 272 12.39 4.26 15.81
C ARG A 272 11.61 3.10 16.41
N ARG A 273 12.13 2.40 17.40
CA ARG A 273 11.39 1.40 18.19
C ARG A 273 10.51 2.09 19.23
N VAL A 274 9.50 2.81 18.76
CA VAL A 274 8.69 3.75 19.55
C VAL A 274 7.29 3.21 19.92
N ASP A 275 6.97 1.97 19.51
CA ASP A 275 5.66 1.37 19.79
C ASP A 275 5.78 0.22 20.80
N GLU A 276 5.11 0.38 21.95
CA GLU A 276 5.14 -0.61 23.04
C GLU A 276 4.51 -1.95 22.68
N GLY A 277 3.61 -1.98 21.71
CA GLY A 277 2.97 -3.20 21.23
C GLY A 277 3.87 -4.05 20.35
N ILE A 278 4.95 -3.47 19.80
CA ILE A 278 5.88 -4.16 18.90
C ILE A 278 7.33 -3.72 19.11
N LYS A 279 7.81 -3.81 20.32
CA LYS A 279 9.09 -3.27 20.84
C LYS A 279 10.35 -3.59 20.01
N PHE A 280 10.34 -4.68 19.24
CA PHE A 280 11.52 -5.11 18.48
C PHE A 280 11.53 -4.66 17.02
N LYS A 281 10.48 -3.97 16.57
CA LYS A 281 10.40 -3.45 15.20
C LYS A 281 10.38 -1.93 15.20
N PRO A 282 11.09 -1.29 14.26
CA PRO A 282 11.00 0.15 14.09
C PRO A 282 9.70 0.53 13.39
N CYS A 283 9.26 1.77 13.55
CA CYS A 283 8.06 2.31 12.94
C CYS A 283 8.40 3.41 11.92
N PHE A 284 7.68 3.41 10.79
CA PHE A 284 7.72 4.47 9.78
C PHE A 284 6.35 4.54 9.09
N GLY A 285 5.71 5.71 9.17
CA GLY A 285 4.36 5.96 8.66
C GLY A 285 3.26 5.30 9.49
N MET A 286 2.02 5.61 9.14
CA MET A 286 0.83 5.22 9.89
C MET A 286 -0.10 4.36 9.05
N LEU A 287 -0.69 3.35 9.68
CA LEU A 287 -1.73 2.49 9.12
C LEU A 287 -3.09 3.07 9.46
N CYS A 288 -3.95 3.19 8.45
CA CYS A 288 -5.18 3.95 8.56
C CYS A 288 -6.37 3.25 7.92
N CYS A 289 -7.59 3.61 8.41
CA CYS A 289 -8.87 3.15 7.89
C CYS A 289 -9.74 4.37 7.51
N PRO A 290 -10.14 4.54 6.24
CA PRO A 290 -11.09 5.56 5.84
C PRO A 290 -12.45 5.37 6.50
N ARG A 291 -13.10 6.47 6.94
CA ARG A 291 -14.48 6.44 7.47
C ARG A 291 -15.52 6.56 6.37
N ASN A 292 -15.18 7.23 5.30
CA ASN A 292 -16.02 7.47 4.14
C ASN A 292 -15.18 7.46 2.86
N GLU A 293 -15.85 7.47 1.73
CA GLU A 293 -15.26 7.35 0.41
C GLU A 293 -15.32 8.66 -0.36
N GLY A 294 -14.42 8.83 -1.33
CA GLY A 294 -14.39 9.99 -2.22
C GLY A 294 -13.12 10.03 -3.06
N ASN A 295 -13.03 11.00 -3.94
CA ASN A 295 -11.83 11.23 -4.71
C ASN A 295 -10.85 12.10 -3.91
N ILE A 296 -9.58 11.72 -3.96
CA ILE A 296 -8.47 12.50 -3.41
C ILE A 296 -7.46 12.82 -4.49
N GLU A 297 -6.79 13.95 -4.37
CA GLU A 297 -5.84 14.47 -5.36
C GLU A 297 -4.60 15.03 -4.67
N VAL A 298 -3.50 15.01 -5.40
CA VAL A 298 -2.27 15.72 -5.00
C VAL A 298 -2.59 17.22 -4.90
N GLY A 299 -2.12 17.87 -3.84
CA GLY A 299 -2.42 19.26 -3.50
C GLY A 299 -3.62 19.43 -2.57
N MET A 300 -4.44 18.39 -2.35
CA MET A 300 -5.52 18.49 -1.38
C MET A 300 -5.01 18.76 0.03
N ARG A 301 -5.77 19.59 0.76
CA ARG A 301 -5.49 19.95 2.14
C ARG A 301 -5.68 18.73 3.05
N PHE A 302 -4.69 18.50 3.88
CA PHE A 302 -4.65 17.43 4.87
C PHE A 302 -4.58 18.03 6.27
N GLU A 303 -5.56 17.73 7.11
CA GLU A 303 -5.70 18.30 8.44
C GLU A 303 -5.69 17.23 9.51
N VAL A 304 -4.89 17.43 10.56
CA VAL A 304 -4.90 16.58 11.75
C VAL A 304 -6.01 17.10 12.69
N MET A 305 -7.08 16.33 12.82
CA MET A 305 -8.26 16.69 13.61
C MET A 305 -8.11 16.32 15.09
N GLU A 306 -7.48 15.18 15.35
CA GLU A 306 -7.23 14.67 16.70
C GLU A 306 -5.86 14.04 16.79
N ILE A 307 -5.24 14.16 17.95
CA ILE A 307 -3.97 13.52 18.30
C ILE A 307 -4.12 12.59 19.50
N THR A 308 -3.18 11.63 19.62
CA THR A 308 -3.14 10.69 20.74
C THR A 308 -1.69 10.26 21.02
N ASP A 309 -1.38 9.99 22.26
CA ASP A 309 -0.15 9.35 22.73
C ASP A 309 -0.34 7.83 22.98
N LYS A 310 -1.55 7.32 22.71
CA LYS A 310 -1.98 5.95 23.08
C LYS A 310 -1.87 4.92 21.97
N HIS A 311 -1.23 5.27 20.84
CA HIS A 311 -1.03 4.26 19.79
C HIS A 311 -0.21 3.10 20.32
N ARG A 312 -0.78 1.91 20.13
CA ARG A 312 -0.13 0.65 20.47
C ARG A 312 -0.47 -0.37 19.39
N TYR A 313 0.55 -0.95 18.78
CA TYR A 313 0.36 -1.98 17.79
C TYR A 313 -0.26 -3.23 18.42
N LEU A 314 -1.36 -3.71 17.87
CA LEU A 314 -2.00 -4.96 18.25
C LEU A 314 -1.72 -5.98 17.15
N LYS A 315 -1.07 -7.07 17.52
CA LYS A 315 -0.81 -8.18 16.61
C LYS A 315 -2.12 -8.91 16.34
N GLY A 316 -2.41 -9.20 15.10
CA GLY A 316 -3.57 -9.99 14.70
C GLY A 316 -3.83 -9.88 13.21
N PHE A 317 -3.81 -11.01 12.63
CA PHE A 317 -4.45 -11.31 11.37
C PHE A 317 -5.40 -12.45 11.64
#